data_52228ed090cc2f168d187be6a30579ca
#
_entry.id   52228ed090cc2f168d187be6a30579ca
#
_cell.length_a   1.000
_cell.length_b   1.000
_cell.length_c   1.000
_cell.angle_alpha   90.00
_cell.angle_beta   90.00
_cell.angle_gamma   90.00
#
_symmetry.space_group_name_H-M   'P 1'
#
loop_
_entity.id
_entity.type
_entity.pdbx_description
1 polymer ?
#
loop_
_entity_poly.entity_id
_entity_poly.type
_entity_poly.pdbx_seq_one_letter_code
_entity_poly.pdbx_strand_id
1 'polypeptide(L)'
;MAFVVGLTGGIGSGKSLAAQFFSELGALVIDADQLARSVIERGSEGFDEVLLRFGDTVLKNGDIDRLALGQIVFENPEAKKDLEEIIHPRIRNEFEEAVASLKPDQILVYEIPLLVETNATERFDLVITVESEVELRKERLRSRGMFHSDIEKRIASQASEEQRRAIADCVLINNGSEDDLLRQVENVWESTILPRAQK
;
A
#
# COMPACT_ATOMS: atom_id res chain seq x y z
N MET A 1 -6.53 18.39 13.70
CA MET A 1 -6.89 17.07 13.08
C MET A 1 -5.61 16.31 12.81
N ALA A 2 -5.65 14.99 12.80
CA ALA A 2 -4.49 14.20 12.37
C ALA A 2 -4.19 14.50 10.90
N PHE A 3 -2.92 14.49 10.51
CA PHE A 3 -2.48 14.71 9.13
C PHE A 3 -2.20 13.36 8.46
N VAL A 4 -2.86 13.08 7.35
CA VAL A 4 -2.80 11.78 6.68
C VAL A 4 -2.14 11.89 5.32
N VAL A 5 -1.04 11.17 5.16
CA VAL A 5 -0.24 11.11 3.92
C VAL A 5 -0.49 9.80 3.20
N GLY A 6 -0.93 9.85 1.95
CA GLY A 6 -0.97 8.69 1.06
C GLY A 6 0.39 8.48 0.40
N LEU A 7 1.03 7.33 0.63
CA LEU A 7 2.30 6.97 0.03
C LEU A 7 2.10 5.87 -1.01
N THR A 8 2.32 6.19 -2.28
CA THR A 8 2.18 5.25 -3.39
C THR A 8 3.46 5.08 -4.19
N GLY A 9 3.44 4.24 -5.19
CA GLY A 9 4.59 4.00 -6.08
C GLY A 9 4.51 2.63 -6.74
N GLY A 10 5.10 2.51 -7.91
CA GLY A 10 5.11 1.26 -8.65
C GLY A 10 5.85 0.13 -7.93
N ILE A 11 5.52 -1.10 -8.26
CA ILE A 11 6.22 -2.28 -7.71
C ILE A 11 7.74 -2.15 -7.91
N GLY A 12 8.53 -2.36 -6.86
CA GLY A 12 9.99 -2.25 -6.91
C GLY A 12 10.54 -0.81 -6.86
N SER A 13 9.70 0.23 -6.72
CA SER A 13 10.17 1.62 -6.65
C SER A 13 10.90 1.98 -5.35
N GLY A 14 10.72 1.20 -4.27
CA GLY A 14 11.29 1.50 -2.94
C GLY A 14 10.32 2.20 -1.99
N LYS A 15 9.01 2.14 -2.26
CA LYS A 15 7.96 2.71 -1.43
C LYS A 15 8.09 2.30 0.05
N SER A 16 8.31 1.02 0.36
CA SER A 16 8.43 0.54 1.75
C SER A 16 9.70 1.05 2.45
N LEU A 17 10.78 1.34 1.72
CA LEU A 17 11.95 1.99 2.28
C LEU A 17 11.65 3.47 2.64
N ALA A 18 10.94 4.18 1.76
CA ALA A 18 10.49 5.54 2.09
C ALA A 18 9.52 5.54 3.29
N ALA A 19 8.62 4.56 3.37
CA ALA A 19 7.72 4.39 4.52
C ALA A 19 8.50 4.16 5.83
N GLN A 20 9.55 3.35 5.79
CA GLN A 20 10.44 3.15 6.93
C GLN A 20 11.09 4.47 7.36
N PHE A 21 11.64 5.26 6.43
CA PHE A 21 12.23 6.56 6.75
C PHE A 21 11.22 7.53 7.37
N PHE A 22 10.00 7.58 6.86
CA PHE A 22 8.93 8.37 7.50
C PHE A 22 8.62 7.88 8.93
N SER A 23 8.66 6.57 9.17
CA SER A 23 8.51 6.00 10.51
C SER A 23 9.64 6.41 11.45
N GLU A 24 10.88 6.43 10.97
CA GLU A 24 12.05 6.87 11.73
C GLU A 24 11.99 8.37 12.08
N LEU A 25 11.31 9.19 11.23
CA LEU A 25 11.03 10.60 11.50
C LEU A 25 9.82 10.81 12.43
N GLY A 26 9.14 9.75 12.84
CA GLY A 26 8.06 9.81 13.83
C GLY A 26 6.64 9.68 13.28
N ALA A 27 6.47 9.36 11.99
CA ALA A 27 5.16 9.02 11.45
C ALA A 27 4.68 7.66 11.94
N LEU A 28 3.38 7.52 12.20
CA LEU A 28 2.74 6.22 12.23
C LEU A 28 2.62 5.71 10.78
N VAL A 29 3.08 4.49 10.50
CA VAL A 29 2.98 3.89 9.17
C VAL A 29 1.99 2.74 9.20
N ILE A 30 1.05 2.75 8.25
CA ILE A 30 0.12 1.63 8.01
C ILE A 30 0.28 1.18 6.56
N ASP A 31 0.51 -0.12 6.37
CA ASP A 31 0.57 -0.77 5.06
C ASP A 31 -0.82 -1.36 4.71
N ALA A 32 -1.43 -0.87 3.63
CA ALA A 32 -2.73 -1.34 3.14
C ALA A 32 -2.74 -2.84 2.81
N ASP A 33 -1.63 -3.39 2.31
CA ASP A 33 -1.53 -4.82 2.01
C ASP A 33 -1.47 -5.65 3.31
N GLN A 34 -0.82 -5.14 4.36
CA GLN A 34 -0.84 -5.79 5.68
C GLN A 34 -2.23 -5.71 6.30
N LEU A 35 -2.88 -4.56 6.19
CA LEU A 35 -4.24 -4.38 6.68
C LEU A 35 -5.23 -5.31 5.96
N ALA A 36 -5.13 -5.45 4.64
CA ALA A 36 -5.92 -6.41 3.87
C ALA A 36 -5.68 -7.87 4.30
N ARG A 37 -4.53 -8.15 4.89
CA ARG A 37 -4.21 -9.48 5.44
C ARG A 37 -4.79 -9.69 6.82
N SER A 38 -4.69 -8.69 7.70
CA SER A 38 -5.18 -8.80 9.09
C SER A 38 -6.70 -8.96 9.16
N VAL A 39 -7.44 -8.28 8.28
CA VAL A 39 -8.91 -8.33 8.29
C VAL A 39 -9.51 -9.70 7.94
N ILE A 40 -8.70 -10.62 7.39
CA ILE A 40 -9.08 -12.02 7.12
C ILE A 40 -8.20 -13.02 7.88
N GLU A 41 -7.52 -12.60 8.92
CA GLU A 41 -6.78 -13.52 9.79
C GLU A 41 -7.73 -14.34 10.66
N ARG A 42 -7.27 -15.50 11.06
CA ARG A 42 -8.04 -16.42 11.90
C ARG A 42 -8.59 -15.74 13.13
N GLY A 43 -9.91 -15.86 13.32
CA GLY A 43 -10.63 -15.24 14.44
C GLY A 43 -11.20 -13.86 14.14
N SER A 44 -11.01 -13.33 12.95
CA SER A 44 -11.71 -12.12 12.48
C SER A 44 -13.05 -12.47 11.83
N GLU A 45 -13.98 -11.52 11.82
CA GLU A 45 -15.25 -11.68 11.08
C GLU A 45 -15.01 -11.89 9.59
N GLY A 46 -13.99 -11.23 9.02
CA GLY A 46 -13.62 -11.39 7.61
C GLY A 46 -13.13 -12.79 7.27
N PHE A 47 -12.45 -13.47 8.22
CA PHE A 47 -12.08 -14.86 8.07
C PHE A 47 -13.31 -15.76 7.94
N ASP A 48 -14.30 -15.58 8.81
CA ASP A 48 -15.52 -16.40 8.82
C ASP A 48 -16.35 -16.18 7.53
N GLU A 49 -16.43 -14.93 7.04
CA GLU A 49 -17.13 -14.64 5.79
C GLU A 49 -16.41 -15.19 4.55
N VAL A 50 -15.06 -15.13 4.53
CA VAL A 50 -14.26 -15.75 3.46
C VAL A 50 -14.52 -17.27 3.44
N LEU A 51 -14.56 -17.92 4.59
CA LEU A 51 -14.87 -19.36 4.66
C LEU A 51 -16.30 -19.65 4.20
N LEU A 52 -17.26 -18.85 4.63
CA LEU A 52 -18.65 -19.00 4.21
C LEU A 52 -18.79 -18.88 2.67
N ARG A 53 -18.03 -17.98 2.05
CA ARG A 53 -18.13 -17.74 0.60
C ARG A 53 -17.32 -18.69 -0.25
N PHE A 54 -16.11 -19.06 0.19
CA PHE A 54 -15.15 -19.82 -0.62
C PHE A 54 -14.99 -21.28 -0.15
N GLY A 55 -15.49 -21.62 1.02
CA GLY A 55 -15.42 -22.96 1.61
C GLY A 55 -14.03 -23.35 2.08
N ASP A 56 -13.91 -24.61 2.50
CA ASP A 56 -12.66 -25.15 3.08
C ASP A 56 -11.50 -25.27 2.05
N THR A 57 -11.79 -25.12 0.76
CA THR A 57 -10.78 -25.18 -0.30
C THR A 57 -9.72 -24.09 -0.20
N VAL A 58 -10.05 -22.98 0.50
CA VAL A 58 -9.12 -21.88 0.78
C VAL A 58 -8.45 -21.98 2.14
N LEU A 59 -8.55 -23.15 2.83
CA LEU A 59 -7.89 -23.36 4.10
C LEU A 59 -6.62 -24.21 3.98
N LYS A 60 -5.62 -23.83 4.77
CA LYS A 60 -4.41 -24.64 4.99
C LYS A 60 -3.97 -24.48 6.45
N ASN A 61 -3.91 -25.59 7.18
CA ASN A 61 -3.55 -25.61 8.60
C ASN A 61 -4.45 -24.75 9.50
N GLY A 62 -5.69 -24.49 9.08
CA GLY A 62 -6.65 -23.66 9.82
C GLY A 62 -6.57 -22.16 9.55
N ASP A 63 -5.72 -21.73 8.64
CA ASP A 63 -5.58 -20.35 8.17
C ASP A 63 -5.98 -20.24 6.69
N ILE A 64 -6.28 -19.03 6.22
CA ILE A 64 -6.55 -18.79 4.79
C ILE A 64 -5.28 -19.06 3.96
N ASP A 65 -5.35 -20.03 3.05
CA ASP A 65 -4.35 -20.23 2.01
C ASP A 65 -4.50 -19.14 0.95
N ARG A 66 -3.70 -18.09 1.09
CA ARG A 66 -3.72 -16.93 0.20
C ARG A 66 -3.34 -17.26 -1.24
N LEU A 67 -2.58 -18.32 -1.47
CA LEU A 67 -2.26 -18.77 -2.83
C LEU A 67 -3.50 -19.41 -3.46
N ALA A 68 -4.19 -20.29 -2.75
CA ALA A 68 -5.43 -20.91 -3.22
C ALA A 68 -6.52 -19.86 -3.45
N LEU A 69 -6.75 -18.96 -2.48
CA LEU A 69 -7.71 -17.87 -2.61
C LEU A 69 -7.33 -16.94 -3.78
N GLY A 70 -6.06 -16.58 -3.91
CA GLY A 70 -5.53 -15.75 -5.00
C GLY A 70 -5.77 -16.37 -6.38
N GLN A 71 -5.60 -17.68 -6.53
CA GLN A 71 -5.89 -18.39 -7.79
C GLN A 71 -7.37 -18.32 -8.15
N ILE A 72 -8.26 -18.56 -7.18
CA ILE A 72 -9.71 -18.51 -7.40
C ILE A 72 -10.14 -17.11 -7.88
N VAL A 73 -9.69 -16.05 -7.21
CA VAL A 73 -10.10 -14.67 -7.56
C VAL A 73 -9.42 -14.17 -8.84
N PHE A 74 -8.26 -14.72 -9.19
CA PHE A 74 -7.58 -14.39 -10.44
C PHE A 74 -8.32 -14.97 -11.66
N GLU A 75 -8.89 -16.18 -11.53
CA GLU A 75 -9.59 -16.87 -12.60
C GLU A 75 -11.07 -16.49 -12.71
N ASN A 76 -11.66 -15.95 -11.63
CA ASN A 76 -13.07 -15.66 -11.55
C ASN A 76 -13.35 -14.21 -11.10
N PRO A 77 -13.78 -13.31 -12.00
CA PRO A 77 -14.09 -11.92 -11.66
C PRO A 77 -15.20 -11.74 -10.61
N GLU A 78 -16.19 -12.65 -10.57
CA GLU A 78 -17.25 -12.64 -9.57
C GLU A 78 -16.69 -12.98 -8.18
N ALA A 79 -15.86 -14.02 -8.09
CA ALA A 79 -15.17 -14.38 -6.85
C ALA A 79 -14.26 -13.24 -6.35
N LYS A 80 -13.59 -12.53 -7.27
CA LYS A 80 -12.81 -11.33 -6.94
C LYS A 80 -13.69 -10.25 -6.32
N LYS A 81 -14.83 -9.95 -6.93
CA LYS A 81 -15.78 -8.96 -6.43
C LYS A 81 -16.30 -9.33 -5.04
N ASP A 82 -16.68 -10.59 -4.84
CA ASP A 82 -17.15 -11.08 -3.54
C ASP A 82 -16.08 -10.93 -2.44
N LEU A 83 -14.82 -11.26 -2.74
CA LEU A 83 -13.73 -11.04 -1.81
C LEU A 83 -13.53 -9.56 -1.50
N GLU A 84 -13.57 -8.68 -2.52
CA GLU A 84 -13.46 -7.25 -2.35
C GLU A 84 -14.60 -6.68 -1.49
N GLU A 85 -15.83 -7.17 -1.65
CA GLU A 85 -16.99 -6.80 -0.82
C GLU A 85 -16.81 -7.21 0.66
N ILE A 86 -16.11 -8.31 0.93
CA ILE A 86 -15.78 -8.74 2.29
C ILE A 86 -14.68 -7.88 2.90
N ILE A 87 -13.59 -7.63 2.17
CA ILE A 87 -12.40 -7.02 2.75
C ILE A 87 -12.41 -5.48 2.76
N HIS A 88 -12.98 -4.82 1.73
CA HIS A 88 -12.92 -3.37 1.61
C HIS A 88 -13.60 -2.60 2.76
N PRO A 89 -14.80 -2.99 3.23
CA PRO A 89 -15.41 -2.32 4.38
C PRO A 89 -14.56 -2.42 5.64
N ARG A 90 -13.94 -3.59 5.87
CA ARG A 90 -13.10 -3.86 7.04
C ARG A 90 -11.80 -3.06 7.01
N ILE A 91 -11.14 -3.05 5.86
CA ILE A 91 -9.95 -2.20 5.65
C ILE A 91 -10.30 -0.73 5.91
N ARG A 92 -11.46 -0.27 5.43
CA ARG A 92 -11.90 1.10 5.66
C ARG A 92 -12.10 1.39 7.14
N ASN A 93 -12.80 0.51 7.86
CA ASN A 93 -13.06 0.68 9.29
C ASN A 93 -11.76 0.71 10.08
N GLU A 94 -10.85 -0.24 9.85
CA GLU A 94 -9.54 -0.28 10.51
C GLU A 94 -8.72 0.99 10.24
N PHE A 95 -8.75 1.49 9.00
CA PHE A 95 -8.09 2.74 8.64
C PHE A 95 -8.73 3.94 9.36
N GLU A 96 -10.08 4.04 9.38
CA GLU A 96 -10.80 5.12 10.06
C GLU A 96 -10.58 5.10 11.56
N GLU A 97 -10.54 3.91 12.18
CA GLU A 97 -10.20 3.73 13.61
C GLU A 97 -8.75 4.17 13.89
N ALA A 98 -7.82 3.79 13.03
CA ALA A 98 -6.42 4.22 13.15
C ALA A 98 -6.31 5.75 13.08
N VAL A 99 -6.97 6.39 12.11
CA VAL A 99 -7.00 7.85 11.97
C VAL A 99 -7.66 8.51 13.19
N ALA A 100 -8.77 7.96 13.68
CA ALA A 100 -9.49 8.48 14.84
C ALA A 100 -8.68 8.36 16.15
N SER A 101 -7.79 7.39 16.24
CA SER A 101 -6.91 7.17 17.40
C SER A 101 -5.70 8.10 17.45
N LEU A 102 -5.41 8.82 16.36
CA LEU A 102 -4.27 9.71 16.27
C LEU A 102 -4.45 10.94 17.15
N LYS A 103 -3.37 11.37 17.80
CA LYS A 103 -3.32 12.66 18.48
C LYS A 103 -3.27 13.81 17.46
N PRO A 104 -3.66 15.03 17.84
CA PRO A 104 -3.76 16.17 16.92
C PRO A 104 -2.48 16.53 16.15
N ASP A 105 -1.32 16.15 16.68
CA ASP A 105 0.01 16.44 16.14
C ASP A 105 0.69 15.19 15.51
N GLN A 106 -0.02 14.05 15.49
CA GLN A 106 0.50 12.85 14.85
C GLN A 106 0.24 12.85 13.35
N ILE A 107 1.22 12.32 12.63
CA ILE A 107 1.20 12.16 11.18
C ILE A 107 1.06 10.66 10.89
N LEU A 108 0.09 10.31 10.04
CA LEU A 108 -0.09 8.97 9.51
C LEU A 108 0.42 8.92 8.07
N VAL A 109 1.29 7.97 7.77
CA VAL A 109 1.65 7.59 6.39
C VAL A 109 0.98 6.28 6.06
N TYR A 110 0.04 6.32 5.11
CA TYR A 110 -0.67 5.15 4.63
C TYR A 110 -0.05 4.67 3.32
N GLU A 111 0.64 3.53 3.39
CA GLU A 111 1.29 2.90 2.25
C GLU A 111 0.25 2.15 1.41
N ILE A 112 -0.07 2.67 0.22
CA ILE A 112 -1.09 2.12 -0.66
C ILE A 112 -0.57 1.93 -2.10
N PRO A 113 -0.38 0.68 -2.57
CA PRO A 113 0.19 0.41 -3.88
C PRO A 113 -0.69 0.84 -5.06
N LEU A 114 -2.01 0.75 -4.91
CA LEU A 114 -3.00 0.93 -5.99
C LEU A 114 -3.83 2.20 -5.81
N LEU A 115 -3.19 3.31 -5.41
CA LEU A 115 -3.88 4.57 -5.12
C LEU A 115 -4.58 5.16 -6.35
N VAL A 116 -3.94 5.12 -7.52
CA VAL A 116 -4.51 5.60 -8.79
C VAL A 116 -5.70 4.75 -9.19
N GLU A 117 -5.52 3.43 -9.15
CA GLU A 117 -6.51 2.45 -9.59
C GLU A 117 -7.78 2.48 -8.74
N THR A 118 -7.65 2.81 -7.46
CA THR A 118 -8.78 2.90 -6.51
C THR A 118 -9.40 4.30 -6.44
N ASN A 119 -8.80 5.29 -7.11
CA ASN A 119 -9.22 6.70 -7.10
C ASN A 119 -9.48 7.25 -5.68
N ALA A 120 -8.60 6.88 -4.72
CA ALA A 120 -8.78 7.15 -3.29
C ALA A 120 -8.03 8.39 -2.78
N THR A 121 -7.60 9.30 -3.66
CA THR A 121 -6.79 10.48 -3.33
C THR A 121 -7.46 11.44 -2.35
N GLU A 122 -8.78 11.58 -2.40
CA GLU A 122 -9.56 12.49 -1.54
C GLU A 122 -9.50 12.16 -0.04
N ARG A 123 -8.91 11.00 0.31
CA ARG A 123 -8.76 10.56 1.72
C ARG A 123 -7.51 11.09 2.39
N PHE A 124 -6.64 11.74 1.64
CA PHE A 124 -5.31 12.14 2.10
C PHE A 124 -5.13 13.65 2.03
N ASP A 125 -4.49 14.21 3.06
CA ASP A 125 -4.10 15.63 3.11
C ASP A 125 -2.90 15.91 2.19
N LEU A 126 -2.12 14.87 1.88
CA LEU A 126 -0.96 14.91 1.00
C LEU A 126 -0.77 13.56 0.32
N VAL A 127 -0.47 13.56 -0.97
CA VAL A 127 -0.11 12.35 -1.73
C VAL A 127 1.35 12.42 -2.16
N ILE A 128 2.10 11.36 -1.83
CA ILE A 128 3.50 11.19 -2.20
C ILE A 128 3.63 9.95 -3.09
N THR A 129 4.31 10.08 -4.23
CA THR A 129 4.69 8.91 -5.03
C THR A 129 6.20 8.69 -5.00
N VAL A 130 6.60 7.41 -4.87
CA VAL A 130 7.99 6.97 -5.00
C VAL A 130 8.19 6.39 -6.38
N GLU A 131 9.03 7.03 -7.18
CA GLU A 131 9.31 6.62 -8.55
C GLU A 131 10.77 6.15 -8.71
N SER A 132 10.95 5.22 -9.61
CA SER A 132 12.28 4.71 -9.99
C SER A 132 12.23 4.20 -11.42
N GLU A 133 13.36 4.29 -12.12
CA GLU A 133 13.52 3.77 -13.47
C GLU A 133 13.08 2.31 -13.57
N VAL A 134 12.38 1.97 -14.63
CA VAL A 134 11.77 0.63 -14.81
C VAL A 134 12.82 -0.48 -14.73
N GLU A 135 13.99 -0.27 -15.30
CA GLU A 135 15.06 -1.30 -15.29
C GLU A 135 15.61 -1.52 -13.87
N LEU A 136 15.78 -0.48 -13.06
CA LEU A 136 16.16 -0.61 -11.65
C LEU A 136 15.10 -1.34 -10.84
N ARG A 137 13.83 -1.05 -11.10
CA ARG A 137 12.70 -1.75 -10.47
C ARG A 137 12.74 -3.25 -10.81
N LYS A 138 12.95 -3.59 -12.09
CA LYS A 138 13.07 -4.98 -12.55
C LYS A 138 14.25 -5.69 -11.89
N GLU A 139 15.39 -5.03 -11.78
CA GLU A 139 16.58 -5.58 -11.12
C GLU A 139 16.31 -5.88 -9.64
N ARG A 140 15.73 -4.94 -8.90
CA ARG A 140 15.33 -5.12 -7.50
C ARG A 140 14.35 -6.27 -7.31
N LEU A 141 13.40 -6.44 -8.24
CA LEU A 141 12.42 -7.53 -8.17
C LEU A 141 13.05 -8.89 -8.49
N ARG A 142 13.99 -8.94 -9.45
CA ARG A 142 14.77 -10.16 -9.73
C ARG A 142 15.62 -10.57 -8.52
N SER A 143 16.28 -9.62 -7.85
CA SER A 143 17.07 -9.89 -6.64
C SER A 143 16.22 -10.42 -5.47
N ARG A 144 14.92 -10.13 -5.46
CA ARG A 144 13.93 -10.70 -4.52
C ARG A 144 13.37 -12.04 -4.96
N GLY A 145 13.88 -12.63 -6.04
CA GLY A 145 13.50 -13.96 -6.53
C GLY A 145 12.25 -13.99 -7.42
N MET A 146 11.76 -12.84 -7.91
CA MET A 146 10.62 -12.85 -8.83
C MET A 146 11.04 -13.28 -10.24
N PHE A 147 10.20 -14.10 -10.89
CA PHE A 147 10.40 -14.48 -12.28
C PHE A 147 10.13 -13.32 -13.23
N HIS A 148 10.88 -13.26 -14.31
CA HIS A 148 10.79 -12.18 -15.30
C HIS A 148 9.35 -11.97 -15.83
N SER A 149 8.67 -13.06 -16.18
CA SER A 149 7.28 -13.02 -16.67
C SER A 149 6.30 -12.36 -15.67
N ASP A 150 6.52 -12.60 -14.37
CA ASP A 150 5.65 -12.06 -13.32
C ASP A 150 5.94 -10.56 -13.05
N ILE A 151 7.22 -10.19 -13.18
CA ILE A 151 7.65 -8.78 -13.09
C ILE A 151 6.97 -7.96 -14.19
N GLU A 152 7.05 -8.41 -15.44
CA GLU A 152 6.44 -7.70 -16.58
C GLU A 152 4.92 -7.58 -16.42
N LYS A 153 4.25 -8.67 -16.05
CA LYS A 153 2.79 -8.66 -15.82
C LYS A 153 2.39 -7.68 -14.72
N ARG A 154 3.11 -7.66 -13.59
CA ARG A 154 2.80 -6.78 -12.46
C ARG A 154 3.06 -5.32 -12.80
N ILE A 155 4.16 -5.01 -13.52
CA ILE A 155 4.41 -3.65 -13.97
C ILE A 155 3.32 -3.19 -14.94
N ALA A 156 2.93 -4.04 -15.88
CA ALA A 156 1.91 -3.72 -16.88
C ALA A 156 0.48 -3.58 -16.30
N SER A 157 0.20 -4.20 -15.16
CA SER A 157 -1.10 -4.13 -14.49
C SER A 157 -1.28 -2.91 -13.57
N GLN A 158 -0.20 -2.16 -13.30
CA GLN A 158 -0.25 -0.97 -12.48
C GLN A 158 -0.37 0.31 -13.32
N ALA A 159 -0.88 1.37 -12.72
CA ALA A 159 -0.87 2.70 -13.30
C ALA A 159 0.55 3.11 -13.76
N SER A 160 0.63 3.89 -14.82
CA SER A 160 1.90 4.42 -15.30
C SER A 160 2.53 5.42 -14.31
N GLU A 161 3.83 5.68 -14.44
CA GLU A 161 4.50 6.73 -13.68
C GLU A 161 3.82 8.10 -13.90
N GLU A 162 3.44 8.41 -15.14
CA GLU A 162 2.75 9.66 -15.48
C GLU A 162 1.43 9.80 -14.72
N GLN A 163 0.63 8.72 -14.64
CA GLN A 163 -0.63 8.72 -13.90
C GLN A 163 -0.42 8.92 -12.41
N ARG A 164 0.61 8.27 -11.81
CA ARG A 164 0.92 8.46 -10.39
C ARG A 164 1.44 9.85 -10.08
N ARG A 165 2.29 10.41 -10.96
CA ARG A 165 2.77 11.80 -10.83
C ARG A 165 1.64 12.82 -10.95
N ALA A 166 0.64 12.54 -11.78
CA ALA A 166 -0.49 13.45 -11.98
C ALA A 166 -1.37 13.64 -10.73
N ILE A 167 -1.38 12.65 -9.82
CA ILE A 167 -2.16 12.72 -8.57
C ILE A 167 -1.31 13.07 -7.35
N ALA A 168 0.02 13.14 -7.49
CA ALA A 168 0.92 13.32 -6.37
C ALA A 168 1.25 14.80 -6.14
N ASP A 169 1.22 15.22 -4.87
CA ASP A 169 1.73 16.52 -4.43
C ASP A 169 3.26 16.55 -4.39
N CYS A 170 3.89 15.42 -4.06
CA CYS A 170 5.34 15.26 -3.99
C CYS A 170 5.78 13.98 -4.69
N VAL A 171 6.96 14.04 -5.31
CA VAL A 171 7.58 12.90 -6.00
C VAL A 171 8.96 12.65 -5.40
N LEU A 172 9.18 11.43 -4.92
CA LEU A 172 10.48 10.94 -4.45
C LEU A 172 11.11 10.08 -5.55
N ILE A 173 12.34 10.39 -5.94
CA ILE A 173 13.06 9.65 -7.00
C ILE A 173 14.08 8.71 -6.36
N ASN A 174 13.88 7.42 -6.54
CA ASN A 174 14.73 6.38 -5.97
C ASN A 174 15.57 5.67 -7.05
N ASN A 175 16.45 6.44 -7.70
CA ASN A 175 17.40 5.94 -8.70
C ASN A 175 18.83 5.87 -8.18
N GLY A 176 19.10 6.44 -7.01
CA GLY A 176 20.41 6.53 -6.39
C GLY A 176 20.56 5.60 -5.18
N SER A 177 21.36 6.07 -4.22
CA SER A 177 21.57 5.39 -2.94
C SER A 177 20.38 5.53 -1.99
N GLU A 178 20.37 4.72 -0.91
CA GLU A 178 19.40 4.86 0.17
C GLU A 178 19.51 6.25 0.85
N ASP A 179 20.73 6.77 1.01
CA ASP A 179 20.96 8.12 1.55
C ASP A 179 20.36 9.22 0.66
N ASP A 180 20.33 9.02 -0.68
CA ASP A 180 19.69 9.97 -1.59
C ASP A 180 18.17 9.99 -1.41
N LEU A 181 17.56 8.83 -1.19
CA LEU A 181 16.14 8.72 -0.88
C LEU A 181 15.84 9.30 0.51
N LEU A 182 16.65 8.98 1.51
CA LEU A 182 16.50 9.52 2.87
C LEU A 182 16.49 11.05 2.86
N ARG A 183 17.47 11.68 2.22
CA ARG A 183 17.51 13.16 2.10
C ARG A 183 16.26 13.75 1.45
N GLN A 184 15.68 13.08 0.47
CA GLN A 184 14.42 13.53 -0.14
C GLN A 184 13.25 13.39 0.83
N VAL A 185 13.19 12.28 1.57
CA VAL A 185 12.16 12.05 2.60
C VAL A 185 12.27 13.10 3.71
N GLU A 186 13.46 13.36 4.25
CA GLU A 186 13.72 14.40 5.25
C GLU A 186 13.28 15.79 4.74
N ASN A 187 13.65 16.12 3.53
CA ASN A 187 13.25 17.40 2.93
C ASN A 187 11.72 17.55 2.80
N VAL A 188 11.02 16.51 2.33
CA VAL A 188 9.54 16.54 2.25
C VAL A 188 8.91 16.59 3.64
N TRP A 189 9.49 15.89 4.61
CA TRP A 189 9.04 15.90 5.99
C TRP A 189 9.10 17.31 6.58
N GLU A 190 10.27 17.95 6.50
CA GLU A 190 10.51 19.27 7.10
C GLU A 190 9.84 20.42 6.33
N SER A 191 9.89 20.41 4.99
CA SER A 191 9.41 21.52 4.18
C SER A 191 7.93 21.46 3.82
N THR A 192 7.30 20.27 3.89
CA THR A 192 5.94 20.10 3.40
C THR A 192 5.02 19.49 4.45
N ILE A 193 5.39 18.35 5.07
CA ILE A 193 4.50 17.62 5.98
C ILE A 193 4.34 18.37 7.30
N LEU A 194 5.43 18.67 8.01
CA LEU A 194 5.38 19.36 9.31
C LEU A 194 4.67 20.71 9.24
N PRO A 195 4.93 21.60 8.26
CA PRO A 195 4.24 22.87 8.16
C PRO A 195 2.74 22.77 7.84
N ARG A 196 2.32 21.69 7.16
CA ARG A 196 0.89 21.45 6.87
C ARG A 196 0.16 20.80 8.04
N ALA A 197 0.81 19.88 8.76
CA ALA A 197 0.25 19.19 9.91
C ALA A 197 0.02 20.10 11.12
N GLN A 198 0.71 21.26 11.21
CA GLN A 198 0.58 22.23 12.29
C GLN A 198 -0.47 23.33 12.03
N LYS A 199 -1.15 23.31 10.88
CA LYS A 199 -2.23 24.26 10.55
C LYS A 199 -3.60 23.72 10.94
#